data_384c192c813a17dc9a06309b26322ec3
#
_entry.id   384c192c813a17dc9a06309b26322ec3
#
_cell.length_a   1.000
_cell.length_b   1.000
_cell.length_c   1.000
_cell.angle_alpha   90.00
_cell.angle_beta   90.00
_cell.angle_gamma   90.00
#
_symmetry.space_group_name_H-M   'P 1'
#
loop_
_entity.id
_entity.type
_entity.pdbx_description
1 polymer ?
#
loop_
_entity_poly.entity_id
_entity_poly.type
_entity_poly.pdbx_seq_one_letter_code
_entity_poly.pdbx_strand_id
1 'polypeptide(L)'
;MTEPCISDVSIKERHIYSRQPVRVGCAGWSIPRLAATHFASRGSHLERYSRVFNSCEINSSFYRPHKKETWERWARSVPAEFRFSVKAPKAITHEARLNCSSEILSAFLEQINCLHEKLGPVLIQLPPSLEFDYARTKKFLSTIRGSFSGDVV
;
A
#
# COMPACT_ATOMS: atom_id res chain seq x y z
N MET A 1 -22.19 12.19 57.89
CA MET A 1 -21.57 11.29 56.89
C MET A 1 -22.37 11.44 55.61
N THR A 2 -21.92 12.29 54.71
CA THR A 2 -22.56 12.64 53.44
C THR A 2 -21.72 11.99 52.33
N GLU A 3 -22.34 11.06 51.58
CA GLU A 3 -21.74 10.44 50.41
C GLU A 3 -21.48 11.47 49.31
N PRO A 4 -20.35 11.41 48.59
CA PRO A 4 -20.13 12.29 47.44
C PRO A 4 -20.91 11.78 46.24
N CYS A 5 -21.65 12.71 45.67
CA CYS A 5 -22.40 12.61 44.43
C CYS A 5 -21.45 12.28 43.24
N ILE A 6 -21.72 11.18 42.50
CA ILE A 6 -21.03 10.81 41.27
C ILE A 6 -21.67 11.62 40.12
N SER A 7 -21.21 12.84 39.92
CA SER A 7 -21.50 13.62 38.73
C SER A 7 -20.25 14.43 38.36
N ASP A 8 -19.44 13.89 37.52
CA ASP A 8 -18.58 14.57 36.52
C ASP A 8 -17.54 13.60 35.95
N VAL A 9 -18.02 12.55 35.30
CA VAL A 9 -17.18 11.90 34.31
C VAL A 9 -17.31 12.72 33.03
N SER A 10 -16.38 13.64 32.85
CA SER A 10 -16.20 14.42 31.64
C SER A 10 -16.12 13.49 30.44
N ILE A 11 -17.15 13.54 29.57
CA ILE A 11 -17.15 12.92 28.23
C ILE A 11 -16.21 13.76 27.37
N LYS A 12 -14.90 13.77 27.67
CA LYS A 12 -13.87 14.31 26.78
C LYS A 12 -13.14 13.13 26.16
N GLU A 13 -13.08 13.20 24.84
CA GLU A 13 -12.39 12.32 23.91
C GLU A 13 -13.19 11.13 23.38
N ARG A 14 -14.34 11.41 22.76
CA ARG A 14 -14.66 10.64 21.57
C ARG A 14 -13.61 11.02 20.53
N HIS A 15 -12.56 10.25 20.44
CA HIS A 15 -11.74 10.20 19.24
C HIS A 15 -12.72 9.91 18.10
N ILE A 16 -13.03 10.95 17.34
CA ILE A 16 -13.68 10.81 16.05
C ILE A 16 -12.64 10.08 15.20
N TYR A 17 -12.69 8.74 15.21
CA TYR A 17 -12.05 7.96 14.18
C TYR A 17 -12.72 8.44 12.89
N SER A 18 -12.05 9.32 12.16
CA SER A 18 -12.44 9.60 10.80
C SER A 18 -12.43 8.24 10.11
N ARG A 19 -13.62 7.71 9.78
CA ARG A 19 -13.74 6.42 9.11
C ARG A 19 -13.00 6.55 7.80
N GLN A 20 -11.78 6.03 7.77
CA GLN A 20 -11.06 5.93 6.53
C GLN A 20 -11.93 5.16 5.54
N PRO A 21 -12.11 5.64 4.33
CA PRO A 21 -12.95 4.97 3.36
C PRO A 21 -12.44 3.55 3.12
N VAL A 22 -13.33 2.58 3.14
CA VAL A 22 -13.01 1.20 2.78
C VAL A 22 -12.49 1.18 1.34
N ARG A 23 -11.34 0.57 1.14
CA ARG A 23 -10.70 0.42 -0.17
C ARG A 23 -10.87 -0.99 -0.67
N VAL A 24 -11.42 -1.10 -1.88
CA VAL A 24 -11.68 -2.37 -2.54
C VAL A 24 -10.98 -2.38 -3.90
N GLY A 25 -10.26 -3.45 -4.19
CA GLY A 25 -9.52 -3.61 -5.44
C GLY A 25 -8.95 -5.00 -5.60
N CYS A 26 -8.23 -5.22 -6.71
CA CYS A 26 -7.59 -6.48 -7.07
C CYS A 26 -6.07 -6.31 -7.17
N ALA A 27 -5.35 -7.42 -7.24
CA ALA A 27 -3.94 -7.44 -7.62
C ALA A 27 -3.83 -7.25 -9.14
N GLY A 28 -3.47 -6.02 -9.56
CA GLY A 28 -3.50 -5.58 -10.95
C GLY A 28 -4.88 -5.10 -11.41
N TRP A 29 -4.90 -4.46 -12.57
CA TRP A 29 -6.09 -3.83 -13.16
C TRP A 29 -6.47 -4.36 -14.54
N SER A 30 -6.09 -5.59 -14.83
CA SER A 30 -6.57 -6.29 -16.02
C SER A 30 -8.07 -6.50 -15.94
N ILE A 31 -8.78 -6.12 -17.00
CA ILE A 31 -10.22 -6.33 -17.11
C ILE A 31 -10.44 -7.59 -17.96
N PRO A 32 -10.91 -8.70 -17.38
CA PRO A 32 -11.24 -9.91 -18.13
C PRO A 32 -12.35 -9.63 -19.15
N ARG A 33 -12.29 -10.32 -20.29
CA ARG A 33 -13.28 -10.14 -21.38
C ARG A 33 -14.73 -10.33 -20.90
N LEU A 34 -14.95 -11.31 -20.04
CA LEU A 34 -16.28 -11.62 -19.47
C LEU A 34 -16.82 -10.51 -18.56
N ALA A 35 -15.93 -9.73 -17.94
CA ALA A 35 -16.31 -8.61 -17.07
C ALA A 35 -16.34 -7.26 -17.81
N ALA A 36 -15.96 -7.20 -19.09
CA ALA A 36 -15.74 -5.95 -19.83
C ALA A 36 -16.97 -5.04 -19.86
N THR A 37 -18.18 -5.62 -19.85
CA THR A 37 -19.46 -4.89 -19.86
C THR A 37 -19.75 -4.12 -18.58
N HIS A 38 -19.08 -4.44 -17.48
CA HIS A 38 -19.20 -3.75 -16.18
C HIS A 38 -18.25 -2.55 -16.07
N PHE A 39 -17.43 -2.30 -17.08
CA PHE A 39 -16.47 -1.21 -17.12
C PHE A 39 -16.74 -0.27 -18.30
N ALA A 40 -16.36 1.00 -18.16
CA ALA A 40 -16.46 1.96 -19.25
C ALA A 40 -15.77 1.44 -20.53
N SER A 41 -16.29 1.76 -21.69
CA SER A 41 -15.76 1.31 -23.00
C SER A 41 -14.52 2.08 -23.44
N ARG A 42 -14.34 3.33 -22.96
CA ARG A 42 -13.25 4.25 -23.35
C ARG A 42 -12.21 4.43 -22.25
N GLY A 43 -10.96 4.58 -22.63
CA GLY A 43 -9.82 4.77 -21.76
C GLY A 43 -8.92 3.52 -21.66
N SER A 44 -7.75 3.69 -21.07
CA SER A 44 -6.85 2.58 -20.73
C SER A 44 -7.50 1.62 -19.73
N HIS A 45 -6.97 0.41 -19.59
CA HIS A 45 -7.47 -0.54 -18.57
C HIS A 45 -7.47 0.07 -17.17
N LEU A 46 -6.42 0.81 -16.78
CA LEU A 46 -6.34 1.45 -15.47
C LEU A 46 -7.41 2.54 -15.28
N GLU A 47 -7.60 3.42 -16.26
CA GLU A 47 -8.63 4.45 -16.20
C GLU A 47 -10.04 3.86 -16.10
N ARG A 48 -10.31 2.78 -16.85
CA ARG A 48 -11.60 2.07 -16.80
C ARG A 48 -11.81 1.38 -15.46
N TYR A 49 -10.77 0.71 -14.94
CA TYR A 49 -10.75 0.03 -13.66
C TYR A 49 -11.01 1.01 -12.50
N SER A 50 -10.33 2.15 -12.50
CA SER A 50 -10.41 3.14 -11.42
C SER A 50 -11.74 3.89 -11.32
N ARG A 51 -12.63 3.73 -12.30
CA ARG A 51 -14.03 4.23 -12.23
C ARG A 51 -14.95 3.28 -11.46
N VAL A 52 -14.54 2.04 -11.23
CA VAL A 52 -15.32 1.00 -10.54
C VAL A 52 -14.74 0.72 -9.16
N PHE A 53 -13.42 0.62 -9.07
CA PHE A 53 -12.69 0.36 -7.83
C PHE A 53 -11.90 1.58 -7.38
N ASN A 54 -11.74 1.71 -6.07
CA ASN A 54 -11.02 2.84 -5.46
C ASN A 54 -9.60 2.50 -5.01
N SER A 55 -9.13 1.28 -5.30
CA SER A 55 -7.78 0.81 -4.98
C SER A 55 -7.33 -0.30 -5.93
N CYS A 56 -6.02 -0.49 -6.01
CA CYS A 56 -5.41 -1.59 -6.76
C CYS A 56 -4.02 -1.91 -6.20
N GLU A 57 -3.63 -3.18 -6.17
CA GLU A 57 -2.26 -3.57 -5.88
C GLU A 57 -1.42 -3.55 -7.16
N ILE A 58 -0.28 -2.85 -7.11
CA ILE A 58 0.76 -2.93 -8.14
C ILE A 58 1.61 -4.17 -7.86
N ASN A 59 1.22 -5.30 -8.46
CA ASN A 59 1.90 -6.58 -8.27
C ASN A 59 3.10 -6.76 -9.23
N SER A 60 3.17 -5.99 -10.31
CA SER A 60 4.26 -6.08 -11.30
C SER A 60 5.62 -5.61 -10.76
N SER A 61 5.63 -4.76 -9.72
CA SER A 61 6.81 -4.33 -8.97
C SER A 61 7.56 -5.48 -8.29
N PHE A 62 6.84 -6.57 -7.97
CA PHE A 62 7.44 -7.79 -7.42
C PHE A 62 8.45 -8.43 -8.37
N TYR A 63 8.18 -8.39 -9.68
CA TYR A 63 8.97 -9.07 -10.69
C TYR A 63 10.08 -8.22 -11.30
N ARG A 64 9.83 -6.91 -11.42
CA ARG A 64 10.76 -5.97 -12.09
C ARG A 64 10.55 -4.53 -11.62
N PRO A 65 11.61 -3.72 -11.60
CA PRO A 65 11.49 -2.28 -11.39
C PRO A 65 10.73 -1.63 -12.56
N HIS A 66 10.09 -0.51 -12.29
CA HIS A 66 9.45 0.33 -13.30
C HIS A 66 10.17 1.67 -13.40
N LYS A 67 10.14 2.28 -14.59
CA LYS A 67 10.67 3.63 -14.81
C LYS A 67 9.80 4.65 -14.08
N LYS A 68 10.42 5.76 -13.66
CA LYS A 68 9.74 6.89 -13.00
C LYS A 68 8.50 7.34 -13.76
N GLU A 69 8.61 7.51 -15.07
CA GLU A 69 7.51 7.96 -15.94
C GLU A 69 6.33 6.99 -15.94
N THR A 70 6.57 5.71 -15.65
CA THR A 70 5.50 4.71 -15.54
C THR A 70 4.69 4.90 -14.26
N TRP A 71 5.37 5.10 -13.12
CA TRP A 71 4.73 5.39 -11.84
C TRP A 71 3.91 6.67 -11.90
N GLU A 72 4.50 7.75 -12.40
CA GLU A 72 3.83 9.05 -12.56
C GLU A 72 2.63 8.97 -13.51
N ARG A 73 2.73 8.22 -14.62
CA ARG A 73 1.60 7.99 -15.53
C ARG A 73 0.46 7.29 -14.82
N TRP A 74 0.73 6.25 -14.04
CA TRP A 74 -0.31 5.58 -13.25
C TRP A 74 -0.97 6.52 -12.25
N ALA A 75 -0.18 7.30 -11.52
CA ALA A 75 -0.71 8.28 -10.56
C ALA A 75 -1.66 9.29 -11.23
N ARG A 76 -1.30 9.77 -12.45
CA ARG A 76 -2.12 10.72 -13.22
C ARG A 76 -3.36 10.09 -13.87
N SER A 77 -3.37 8.76 -14.05
CA SER A 77 -4.46 8.06 -14.75
C SER A 77 -5.66 7.71 -13.86
N VAL A 78 -5.62 8.03 -12.58
CA VAL A 78 -6.64 7.62 -11.62
C VAL A 78 -7.24 8.81 -10.86
N PRO A 79 -8.48 8.71 -10.36
CA PRO A 79 -9.12 9.76 -9.56
C PRO A 79 -8.33 10.15 -8.32
N ALA A 80 -8.62 11.34 -7.76
CA ALA A 80 -7.93 11.89 -6.58
C ALA A 80 -7.93 10.93 -5.40
N GLU A 81 -9.06 10.26 -5.15
CA GLU A 81 -9.25 9.37 -4.00
C GLU A 81 -8.67 7.96 -4.19
N PHE A 82 -8.22 7.62 -5.40
CA PHE A 82 -7.67 6.30 -5.68
C PHE A 82 -6.34 6.08 -4.97
N ARG A 83 -6.10 4.84 -4.47
CA ARG A 83 -4.81 4.48 -3.86
C ARG A 83 -4.28 3.18 -4.44
N PHE A 84 -2.97 3.16 -4.60
CA PHE A 84 -2.24 1.94 -4.95
C PHE A 84 -1.59 1.35 -3.71
N SER A 85 -1.83 0.06 -3.43
CA SER A 85 -0.86 -0.70 -2.66
C SER A 85 0.25 -1.18 -3.57
N VAL A 86 1.46 -1.31 -3.04
CA VAL A 86 2.62 -1.72 -3.85
C VAL A 86 3.28 -2.94 -3.22
N LYS A 87 3.34 -4.03 -3.97
CA LYS A 87 4.03 -5.24 -3.52
C LYS A 87 5.54 -5.05 -3.63
N ALA A 88 6.25 -5.27 -2.53
CA ALA A 88 7.69 -5.17 -2.50
C ALA A 88 8.35 -6.18 -3.45
N PRO A 89 9.48 -5.82 -4.09
CA PRO A 89 10.21 -6.69 -5.02
C PRO A 89 10.61 -8.03 -4.41
N LYS A 90 10.62 -9.08 -5.22
CA LYS A 90 11.12 -10.40 -4.81
C LYS A 90 12.58 -10.35 -4.35
N ALA A 91 13.37 -9.43 -4.89
CA ALA A 91 14.75 -9.20 -4.48
C ALA A 91 14.87 -8.89 -2.98
N ILE A 92 13.89 -8.20 -2.40
CA ILE A 92 13.85 -7.86 -0.97
C ILE A 92 13.28 -9.03 -0.16
N THR A 93 12.13 -9.56 -0.57
CA THR A 93 11.31 -10.46 0.25
C THR A 93 11.69 -11.93 0.07
N HIS A 94 11.97 -12.37 -1.15
CA HIS A 94 12.19 -13.77 -1.50
C HIS A 94 13.69 -14.12 -1.68
N GLU A 95 14.43 -13.29 -2.42
CA GLU A 95 15.84 -13.54 -2.72
C GLU A 95 16.73 -13.17 -1.53
N ALA A 96 16.64 -11.93 -1.04
CA ALA A 96 17.39 -11.49 0.15
C ALA A 96 16.75 -11.91 1.48
N ARG A 97 15.50 -12.43 1.47
CA ARG A 97 14.79 -12.93 2.68
C ARG A 97 14.84 -11.90 3.82
N LEU A 98 14.53 -10.62 3.52
CA LEU A 98 14.62 -9.43 4.38
C LEU A 98 16.04 -9.00 4.78
N ASN A 99 17.08 -9.60 4.22
CA ASN A 99 18.49 -9.27 4.48
C ASN A 99 19.09 -8.44 3.32
N CYS A 100 18.26 -7.60 2.70
CA CYS A 100 18.71 -6.73 1.62
C CYS A 100 19.55 -5.56 2.14
N SER A 101 20.39 -5.01 1.28
CA SER A 101 21.11 -3.78 1.59
C SER A 101 20.19 -2.57 1.62
N SER A 102 20.63 -1.50 2.29
CA SER A 102 19.89 -0.23 2.35
C SER A 102 19.66 0.39 0.97
N GLU A 103 20.62 0.21 0.05
CA GLU A 103 20.56 0.74 -1.32
C GLU A 103 19.40 0.12 -2.11
N ILE A 104 19.21 -1.20 -2.00
CA ILE A 104 18.08 -1.90 -2.68
C ILE A 104 16.75 -1.40 -2.14
N LEU A 105 16.65 -1.24 -0.82
CA LEU A 105 15.42 -0.74 -0.19
C LEU A 105 15.17 0.71 -0.57
N SER A 106 16.17 1.57 -0.50
CA SER A 106 16.05 3.00 -0.87
C SER A 106 15.65 3.17 -2.33
N ALA A 107 16.30 2.44 -3.26
CA ALA A 107 15.94 2.48 -4.68
C ALA A 107 14.49 2.07 -4.94
N PHE A 108 13.97 1.08 -4.22
CA PHE A 108 12.56 0.71 -4.29
C PHE A 108 11.65 1.82 -3.76
N LEU A 109 11.95 2.39 -2.57
CA LEU A 109 11.16 3.45 -1.96
C LEU A 109 11.14 4.72 -2.83
N GLU A 110 12.26 5.10 -3.43
CA GLU A 110 12.33 6.22 -4.38
C GLU A 110 11.39 6.02 -5.58
N GLN A 111 11.35 4.81 -6.13
CA GLN A 111 10.45 4.52 -7.26
C GLN A 111 8.98 4.67 -6.87
N ILE A 112 8.54 4.07 -5.76
CA ILE A 112 7.13 4.10 -5.37
C ILE A 112 6.67 5.49 -4.91
N ASN A 113 7.58 6.33 -4.41
CA ASN A 113 7.29 7.71 -4.04
C ASN A 113 6.84 8.56 -5.26
N CYS A 114 7.12 8.12 -6.49
CA CYS A 114 6.57 8.74 -7.71
C CYS A 114 5.05 8.58 -7.86
N LEU A 115 4.40 7.80 -7.01
CA LEU A 115 2.94 7.75 -6.90
C LEU A 115 2.37 8.93 -6.09
N HIS A 116 3.22 9.64 -5.35
CA HIS A 116 2.84 10.78 -4.49
C HIS A 116 1.67 10.41 -3.55
N GLU A 117 0.63 11.24 -3.49
CA GLU A 117 -0.57 11.02 -2.68
C GLU A 117 -1.40 9.79 -3.09
N LYS A 118 -1.09 9.17 -4.24
CA LYS A 118 -1.73 7.90 -4.66
C LYS A 118 -1.09 6.67 -4.03
N LEU A 119 0.08 6.83 -3.38
CA LEU A 119 0.72 5.73 -2.67
C LEU A 119 -0.10 5.37 -1.42
N GLY A 120 -0.50 4.12 -1.34
CA GLY A 120 -1.09 3.47 -0.19
C GLY A 120 -0.06 2.56 0.50
N PRO A 121 -0.48 1.45 1.11
CA PRO A 121 0.41 0.58 1.85
C PRO A 121 1.42 -0.15 0.95
N VAL A 122 2.61 -0.39 1.50
CA VAL A 122 3.60 -1.30 0.93
C VAL A 122 3.38 -2.71 1.49
N LEU A 123 3.13 -3.67 0.60
CA LEU A 123 2.92 -5.08 0.96
C LEU A 123 4.26 -5.83 1.00
N ILE A 124 4.61 -6.36 2.16
CA ILE A 124 5.77 -7.23 2.38
C ILE A 124 5.30 -8.68 2.47
N GLN A 125 5.07 -9.31 1.32
CA GLN A 125 4.72 -10.73 1.29
C GLN A 125 5.97 -11.59 1.31
N LEU A 126 6.09 -12.46 2.30
CA LEU A 126 7.21 -13.36 2.49
C LEU A 126 6.96 -14.73 1.85
N PRO A 127 8.01 -15.45 1.41
CA PRO A 127 7.84 -16.82 0.91
C PRO A 127 7.46 -17.78 2.04
N PRO A 128 6.64 -18.80 1.78
CA PRO A 128 6.21 -19.78 2.80
C PRO A 128 7.39 -20.51 3.47
N SER A 129 8.53 -20.62 2.76
CA SER A 129 9.74 -21.26 3.27
C SER A 129 10.60 -20.38 4.18
N LEU A 130 10.19 -19.15 4.45
CA LEU A 130 10.94 -18.25 5.33
C LEU A 130 10.43 -18.42 6.77
N GLU A 131 11.23 -19.07 7.60
CA GLU A 131 10.98 -19.16 9.03
C GLU A 131 11.08 -17.79 9.68
N PHE A 132 10.24 -17.57 10.69
CA PHE A 132 10.25 -16.34 11.46
C PHE A 132 11.56 -16.19 12.25
N ASP A 133 12.23 -15.07 12.05
CA ASP A 133 13.43 -14.64 12.76
C ASP A 133 13.18 -13.22 13.30
N TYR A 134 13.08 -13.10 14.60
CA TYR A 134 12.79 -11.84 15.28
C TYR A 134 13.86 -10.76 14.99
N ALA A 135 15.14 -11.11 15.08
CA ALA A 135 16.23 -10.15 14.91
C ALA A 135 16.26 -9.59 13.49
N ARG A 136 16.13 -10.46 12.48
CA ARG A 136 16.04 -10.11 11.08
C ARG A 136 14.83 -9.24 10.77
N THR A 137 13.66 -9.67 11.23
CA THR A 137 12.40 -8.94 11.03
C THR A 137 12.44 -7.56 11.66
N LYS A 138 12.90 -7.47 12.91
CA LYS A 138 13.06 -6.19 13.62
C LYS A 138 14.01 -5.25 12.89
N LYS A 139 15.18 -5.76 12.47
CA LYS A 139 16.17 -4.97 11.71
C LYS A 139 15.55 -4.43 10.42
N PHE A 140 14.90 -5.27 9.63
CA PHE A 140 14.26 -4.88 8.38
C PHE A 140 13.17 -3.82 8.60
N LEU A 141 12.25 -4.06 9.56
CA LEU A 141 11.18 -3.11 9.87
C LEU A 141 11.71 -1.78 10.40
N SER A 142 12.77 -1.79 11.20
CA SER A 142 13.43 -0.56 11.65
C SER A 142 14.06 0.20 10.49
N THR A 143 14.69 -0.50 9.55
CA THR A 143 15.30 0.13 8.37
C THR A 143 14.24 0.76 7.46
N ILE A 144 13.15 0.05 7.15
CA ILE A 144 12.09 0.61 6.29
C ILE A 144 11.41 1.80 6.98
N ARG A 145 11.17 1.75 8.31
CA ARG A 145 10.58 2.85 9.07
C ARG A 145 11.47 4.09 9.13
N GLY A 146 12.79 3.93 9.10
CA GLY A 146 13.73 5.05 9.02
C GLY A 146 13.67 5.83 7.70
N SER A 147 13.14 5.21 6.63
CA SER A 147 13.12 5.78 5.27
C SER A 147 11.71 5.95 4.70
N PHE A 148 10.68 5.39 5.34
CA PHE A 148 9.31 5.41 4.85
C PHE A 148 8.30 5.56 5.99
N SER A 149 7.54 6.67 5.94
CA SER A 149 6.51 7.02 6.93
C SER A 149 5.13 6.43 6.63
N GLY A 150 4.92 5.87 5.43
CA GLY A 150 3.65 5.29 5.02
C GLY A 150 3.35 3.93 5.66
N ASP A 151 2.20 3.36 5.35
CA ASP A 151 1.78 2.06 5.89
C ASP A 151 2.57 0.91 5.27
N VAL A 152 2.95 -0.06 6.11
CA VAL A 152 3.59 -1.32 5.74
C VAL A 152 2.74 -2.47 6.27
N VAL A 153 2.37 -3.41 5.41
CA VAL A 153 1.51 -4.56 5.69
C VAL A 153 2.13 -5.86 5.21
#